data_0ddda25ef90f8be09ef8b053e48f1041
#
_entry.id   0ddda25ef90f8be09ef8b053e48f1041
#
_cell.length_a   1.000
_cell.length_b   1.000
_cell.length_c   1.000
_cell.angle_alpha   90.00
_cell.angle_beta   90.00
_cell.angle_gamma   90.00
#
_symmetry.space_group_name_H-M   'P 1'
#
loop_
_entity.id
_entity.type
_entity.pdbx_description
1 polymer ?
#
loop_
_entity_poly.entity_id
_entity_poly.type
_entity_poly.pdbx_seq_one_letter_code
_entity_poly.pdbx_strand_id
1 'polypeptide(L)'
;ICIKYGGPRAIEAIIGARAGGPFQSLEDFLRRVPKKDCNKRVVTYLAFAGAFDELANRRVVLGALGARGDTLMERLEGEREAIGMALSHDILTAFDLDGAGRDMMSSQLAEAAESGLGWQVTMAGEIMQKRSLITRNGKPMVRLVARDEDGEYDVVLFAEAAERLGPTLAEGKVVLFQGKPNAWQGSASLVATAARAA
;
A
#
# COMPACT_ATOMS: atom_id res chain seq x y z
N ILE A 1 3.23 7.80 -15.33
CA ILE A 1 3.60 6.69 -14.44
C ILE A 1 4.93 6.15 -14.93
N CYS A 2 5.98 6.19 -14.11
CA CYS A 2 7.27 5.61 -14.44
C CYS A 2 7.42 4.26 -13.74
N ILE A 3 7.67 3.21 -14.52
CA ILE A 3 8.02 1.91 -13.95
C ILE A 3 9.46 2.01 -13.40
N LYS A 4 9.65 1.57 -12.17
CA LYS A 4 10.98 1.52 -11.53
C LYS A 4 11.96 0.74 -12.42
N TYR A 5 13.14 1.28 -12.63
CA TYR A 5 14.18 0.79 -13.57
C TYR A 5 13.83 0.87 -15.08
N GLY A 6 12.64 1.28 -15.47
CA GLY A 6 12.25 1.50 -16.86
C GLY A 6 12.84 2.81 -17.42
N GLY A 7 14.14 2.86 -17.65
CA GLY A 7 14.81 4.04 -18.22
C GLY A 7 14.46 4.27 -19.69
N PRO A 8 14.80 5.47 -20.26
CA PRO A 8 14.47 5.84 -21.64
C PRO A 8 14.88 4.79 -22.69
N ARG A 9 16.07 4.21 -22.53
CA ARG A 9 16.58 3.16 -23.45
C ARG A 9 15.70 1.92 -23.51
N ALA A 10 15.19 1.48 -22.34
CA ALA A 10 14.30 0.32 -22.28
C ALA A 10 12.97 0.64 -22.95
N ILE A 11 12.43 1.83 -22.71
CA ILE A 11 11.17 2.30 -23.30
C ILE A 11 11.30 2.39 -24.82
N GLU A 12 12.35 3.01 -25.34
CA GLU A 12 12.63 3.14 -26.78
C GLU A 12 12.79 1.77 -27.45
N ALA A 13 13.53 0.84 -26.80
CA ALA A 13 13.70 -0.52 -27.30
C ALA A 13 12.38 -1.29 -27.38
N ILE A 14 11.49 -1.14 -26.38
CA ILE A 14 10.16 -1.76 -26.36
C ILE A 14 9.28 -1.17 -27.47
N ILE A 15 9.22 0.17 -27.59
CA ILE A 15 8.44 0.87 -28.62
C ILE A 15 8.94 0.47 -30.00
N GLY A 16 10.25 0.48 -30.25
CA GLY A 16 10.85 0.08 -31.50
C GLY A 16 10.54 -1.37 -31.87
N ALA A 17 10.64 -2.30 -30.93
CA ALA A 17 10.26 -3.68 -31.12
C ALA A 17 8.75 -3.83 -31.42
N ARG A 18 7.89 -3.04 -30.79
CA ARG A 18 6.44 -3.05 -30.98
C ARG A 18 6.01 -2.48 -32.36
N ALA A 19 6.85 -1.69 -33.01
CA ALA A 19 6.56 -1.19 -34.39
C ALA A 19 6.32 -2.30 -35.41
N GLY A 20 6.88 -3.50 -35.20
CA GLY A 20 6.62 -4.70 -35.99
C GLY A 20 5.34 -5.47 -35.60
N GLY A 21 4.44 -4.86 -34.81
CA GLY A 21 3.19 -5.45 -34.31
C GLY A 21 3.22 -5.74 -32.80
N PRO A 22 2.05 -6.01 -32.18
CA PRO A 22 1.94 -6.35 -30.78
C PRO A 22 2.74 -7.61 -30.43
N PHE A 23 3.19 -7.73 -29.19
CA PHE A 23 3.82 -8.95 -28.71
C PHE A 23 2.75 -10.03 -28.52
N GLN A 24 3.09 -11.26 -28.91
CA GLN A 24 2.17 -12.39 -28.88
C GLN A 24 2.36 -13.27 -27.63
N SER A 25 3.54 -13.21 -27.01
CA SER A 25 3.88 -13.94 -25.80
C SER A 25 5.07 -13.29 -25.08
N LEU A 26 5.38 -13.76 -23.88
CA LEU A 26 6.59 -13.34 -23.16
C LEU A 26 7.86 -13.71 -23.94
N GLU A 27 7.90 -14.89 -24.57
CA GLU A 27 9.02 -15.34 -25.39
C GLU A 27 9.22 -14.44 -26.62
N ASP A 28 8.12 -14.04 -27.26
CA ASP A 28 8.15 -13.09 -28.38
C ASP A 28 8.72 -11.73 -27.95
N PHE A 29 8.27 -11.22 -26.80
CA PHE A 29 8.83 -10.02 -26.20
C PHE A 29 10.34 -10.16 -25.95
N LEU A 30 10.77 -11.23 -25.26
CA LEU A 30 12.17 -11.46 -24.89
C LEU A 30 13.08 -11.67 -26.10
N ARG A 31 12.54 -12.16 -27.23
CA ARG A 31 13.25 -12.33 -28.50
C ARG A 31 13.43 -11.00 -29.25
N ARG A 32 12.38 -10.16 -29.27
CA ARG A 32 12.33 -8.93 -30.06
C ARG A 32 12.97 -7.74 -29.35
N VAL A 33 12.90 -7.69 -28.01
CA VAL A 33 13.47 -6.58 -27.24
C VAL A 33 14.90 -6.92 -26.83
N PRO A 34 15.90 -6.09 -27.19
CA PRO A 34 17.31 -6.36 -26.88
C PRO A 34 17.57 -6.39 -25.36
N LYS A 35 18.18 -7.47 -24.88
CA LYS A 35 18.51 -7.68 -23.44
C LYS A 35 19.45 -6.60 -22.88
N LYS A 36 20.30 -5.98 -23.72
CA LYS A 36 21.20 -4.90 -23.31
C LYS A 36 20.47 -3.62 -22.90
N ASP A 37 19.30 -3.36 -23.49
CA ASP A 37 18.50 -2.16 -23.28
C ASP A 37 17.34 -2.44 -22.29
N CYS A 38 16.82 -3.67 -22.27
CA CYS A 38 15.77 -4.14 -21.36
C CYS A 38 16.23 -5.42 -20.65
N ASN A 39 16.99 -5.27 -19.58
CA ASN A 39 17.54 -6.39 -18.83
C ASN A 39 16.48 -7.11 -17.98
N LYS A 40 16.82 -8.28 -17.40
CA LYS A 40 15.93 -9.10 -16.57
C LYS A 40 15.21 -8.27 -15.48
N ARG A 41 15.91 -7.33 -14.84
CA ARG A 41 15.35 -6.49 -13.78
C ARG A 41 14.19 -5.62 -14.32
N VAL A 42 14.40 -4.95 -15.45
CA VAL A 42 13.34 -4.16 -16.11
C VAL A 42 12.14 -5.04 -16.46
N VAL A 43 12.37 -6.23 -17.03
CA VAL A 43 11.29 -7.18 -17.37
C VAL A 43 10.53 -7.63 -16.12
N THR A 44 11.21 -7.89 -15.01
CA THR A 44 10.56 -8.25 -13.75
C THR A 44 9.65 -7.14 -13.24
N TYR A 45 10.09 -5.88 -13.29
CA TYR A 45 9.27 -4.74 -12.86
C TYR A 45 8.12 -4.43 -13.83
N LEU A 46 8.28 -4.69 -15.11
CA LEU A 46 7.17 -4.69 -16.08
C LEU A 46 6.14 -5.77 -15.74
N ALA A 47 6.59 -6.97 -15.34
CA ALA A 47 5.71 -8.05 -14.93
C ALA A 47 4.98 -7.71 -13.60
N PHE A 48 5.66 -7.13 -12.62
CA PHE A 48 5.01 -6.62 -11.40
C PHE A 48 3.92 -5.58 -11.73
N ALA A 49 4.19 -4.68 -12.67
CA ALA A 49 3.22 -3.69 -13.13
C ALA A 49 2.07 -4.27 -13.99
N GLY A 50 2.06 -5.57 -14.26
CA GLY A 50 1.01 -6.23 -15.04
C GLY A 50 1.16 -6.07 -16.56
N ALA A 51 2.31 -5.63 -17.05
CA ALA A 51 2.51 -5.36 -18.49
C ALA A 51 2.35 -6.60 -19.39
N PHE A 52 2.38 -7.80 -18.83
CA PHE A 52 2.25 -9.07 -19.56
C PHE A 52 0.95 -9.82 -19.26
N ASP A 53 0.01 -9.26 -18.49
CA ASP A 53 -1.20 -9.95 -18.03
C ASP A 53 -2.12 -10.40 -19.18
N GLU A 54 -2.12 -9.67 -20.30
CA GLU A 54 -2.84 -10.06 -21.52
C GLU A 54 -2.14 -11.18 -22.30
N LEU A 55 -0.85 -11.40 -22.07
CA LEU A 55 -0.04 -12.37 -22.80
C LEU A 55 0.11 -13.70 -22.05
N ALA A 56 0.14 -13.66 -20.71
CA ALA A 56 0.31 -14.82 -19.85
C ALA A 56 -0.10 -14.54 -18.42
N ASN A 57 -0.39 -15.59 -17.65
CA ASN A 57 -0.64 -15.46 -16.22
C ASN A 57 0.58 -14.86 -15.51
N ARG A 58 0.39 -13.78 -14.74
CA ARG A 58 1.45 -13.03 -14.05
C ARG A 58 2.32 -13.93 -13.15
N ARG A 59 1.71 -14.88 -12.45
CA ARG A 59 2.42 -15.86 -11.62
C ARG A 59 3.43 -16.67 -12.42
N VAL A 60 3.03 -17.13 -13.62
CA VAL A 60 3.89 -17.90 -14.52
C VAL A 60 5.05 -17.04 -15.02
N VAL A 61 4.76 -15.80 -15.40
CA VAL A 61 5.77 -14.82 -15.85
C VAL A 61 6.78 -14.54 -14.74
N LEU A 62 6.32 -14.21 -13.54
CA LEU A 62 7.18 -13.91 -12.40
C LEU A 62 8.00 -15.13 -11.98
N GLY A 63 7.41 -16.33 -11.98
CA GLY A 63 8.11 -17.60 -11.71
C GLY A 63 9.24 -17.86 -12.72
N ALA A 64 9.00 -17.66 -14.01
CA ALA A 64 10.03 -17.78 -15.06
C ALA A 64 11.17 -16.74 -14.90
N LEU A 65 10.85 -15.59 -14.28
CA LEU A 65 11.83 -14.55 -13.96
C LEU A 65 12.49 -14.77 -12.59
N GLY A 66 12.11 -15.82 -11.84
CA GLY A 66 12.63 -16.10 -10.49
C GLY A 66 12.19 -15.06 -9.45
N ALA A 67 11.05 -14.43 -9.64
CA ALA A 67 10.42 -13.48 -8.74
C ALA A 67 9.17 -14.09 -8.08
N ARG A 68 8.80 -13.60 -6.88
CA ARG A 68 7.58 -14.00 -6.18
C ARG A 68 6.38 -13.18 -6.67
N GLY A 69 5.20 -13.75 -6.57
CA GLY A 69 3.95 -13.11 -7.00
C GLY A 69 2.79 -14.10 -6.97
N ASP A 70 2.88 -15.10 -6.07
CA ASP A 70 1.92 -16.21 -5.98
C ASP A 70 0.66 -15.83 -5.21
N THR A 71 0.79 -14.96 -4.21
CA THR A 71 -0.32 -14.48 -3.39
C THR A 71 -0.81 -13.10 -3.85
N LEU A 72 -2.05 -12.74 -3.48
CA LEU A 72 -2.56 -11.39 -3.72
C LEU A 72 -1.63 -10.34 -3.09
N MET A 73 -1.17 -10.57 -1.86
CA MET A 73 -0.29 -9.64 -1.14
C MET A 73 1.03 -9.42 -1.88
N GLU A 74 1.71 -10.50 -2.31
CA GLU A 74 2.96 -10.38 -3.08
C GLU A 74 2.74 -9.64 -4.41
N ARG A 75 1.56 -9.78 -5.04
CA ARG A 75 1.20 -9.05 -6.24
C ARG A 75 1.08 -7.56 -5.95
N LEU A 76 0.33 -7.17 -4.92
CA LEU A 76 0.10 -5.76 -4.55
C LEU A 76 1.41 -5.09 -4.09
N GLU A 77 2.26 -5.79 -3.36
CA GLU A 77 3.60 -5.33 -3.00
C GLU A 77 4.48 -5.12 -4.23
N GLY A 78 4.44 -6.05 -5.18
CA GLY A 78 5.17 -5.94 -6.46
C GLY A 78 4.71 -4.75 -7.30
N GLU A 79 3.41 -4.52 -7.43
CA GLU A 79 2.83 -3.34 -8.10
C GLU A 79 3.28 -2.05 -7.41
N ARG A 80 3.17 -1.99 -6.11
CA ARG A 80 3.60 -0.81 -5.31
C ARG A 80 5.10 -0.56 -5.46
N GLU A 81 5.91 -1.60 -5.46
CA GLU A 81 7.34 -1.47 -5.70
C GLU A 81 7.65 -1.01 -7.13
N ALA A 82 6.90 -1.48 -8.13
CA ALA A 82 7.14 -1.19 -9.53
C ALA A 82 6.70 0.22 -9.96
N ILE A 83 5.56 0.70 -9.46
CA ILE A 83 4.90 1.93 -9.94
C ILE A 83 4.45 2.88 -8.83
N GLY A 84 4.68 2.51 -7.55
CA GLY A 84 4.36 3.34 -6.39
C GLY A 84 2.95 3.16 -5.83
N MET A 85 2.10 2.33 -6.46
CA MET A 85 0.73 2.06 -6.01
C MET A 85 0.30 0.64 -6.38
N ALA A 86 -0.70 0.11 -5.69
CA ALA A 86 -1.40 -1.10 -6.10
C ALA A 86 -2.41 -0.76 -7.21
N LEU A 87 -2.43 -1.55 -8.28
CA LEU A 87 -3.31 -1.35 -9.44
C LEU A 87 -4.42 -2.38 -9.53
N SER A 88 -4.11 -3.64 -9.23
CA SER A 88 -5.03 -4.74 -9.53
C SER A 88 -6.17 -4.83 -8.52
N HIS A 89 -5.93 -4.51 -7.25
CA HIS A 89 -6.92 -4.54 -6.17
C HIS A 89 -6.57 -3.51 -5.11
N ASP A 90 -7.55 -3.11 -4.31
CA ASP A 90 -7.27 -2.38 -3.08
C ASP A 90 -6.58 -3.32 -2.07
N ILE A 91 -5.54 -2.83 -1.41
CA ILE A 91 -4.80 -3.64 -0.43
C ILE A 91 -5.69 -4.11 0.72
N LEU A 92 -6.71 -3.35 1.08
CA LEU A 92 -7.64 -3.70 2.16
C LEU A 92 -8.39 -5.00 1.85
N THR A 93 -8.67 -5.29 0.58
CA THR A 93 -9.35 -6.53 0.15
C THR A 93 -8.53 -7.80 0.35
N ALA A 94 -7.23 -7.67 0.65
CA ALA A 94 -6.36 -8.82 0.98
C ALA A 94 -6.53 -9.31 2.42
N PHE A 95 -7.30 -8.60 3.26
CA PHE A 95 -7.47 -8.87 4.68
C PHE A 95 -8.96 -9.08 5.03
N ASP A 96 -9.25 -10.00 5.93
CA ASP A 96 -10.55 -10.11 6.60
C ASP A 96 -10.55 -9.20 7.84
N LEU A 97 -10.76 -7.90 7.61
CA LEU A 97 -10.65 -6.87 8.65
C LEU A 97 -11.75 -7.01 9.72
N ASP A 98 -12.95 -7.42 9.34
CA ASP A 98 -14.06 -7.63 10.27
C ASP A 98 -13.83 -8.89 11.10
N GLY A 99 -13.40 -9.99 10.50
CA GLY A 99 -12.96 -11.19 11.22
C GLY A 99 -11.75 -10.94 12.12
N ALA A 100 -10.91 -9.96 11.76
CA ALA A 100 -9.82 -9.50 12.62
C ALA A 100 -10.26 -8.55 13.74
N GLY A 101 -11.57 -8.25 13.87
CA GLY A 101 -12.15 -7.51 14.99
C GLY A 101 -12.22 -5.99 14.78
N ARG A 102 -12.30 -5.52 13.53
CA ARG A 102 -12.69 -4.14 13.22
C ARG A 102 -14.16 -3.97 13.63
N ASP A 103 -14.48 -2.90 14.35
CA ASP A 103 -15.83 -2.60 14.85
C ASP A 103 -16.32 -1.19 14.47
N MET A 104 -15.49 -0.37 13.82
CA MET A 104 -15.84 0.97 13.37
C MET A 104 -15.15 1.34 12.06
N MET A 105 -15.88 2.05 11.19
CA MET A 105 -15.40 2.63 9.92
C MET A 105 -15.13 4.13 10.06
N SER A 106 -14.33 4.68 9.13
CA SER A 106 -14.01 6.12 9.11
C SER A 106 -15.23 7.02 8.99
N SER A 107 -16.25 6.59 8.25
CA SER A 107 -17.52 7.33 8.11
C SER A 107 -18.26 7.56 9.43
N GLN A 108 -18.05 6.70 10.43
CA GLN A 108 -18.68 6.76 11.75
C GLN A 108 -17.86 7.55 12.78
N LEU A 109 -16.57 7.82 12.48
CA LEU A 109 -15.63 8.39 13.45
C LEU A 109 -16.04 9.79 13.93
N ALA A 110 -16.56 10.62 13.04
CA ALA A 110 -16.95 11.99 13.39
C ALA A 110 -18.11 12.01 14.40
N GLU A 111 -19.16 11.23 14.16
CA GLU A 111 -20.30 11.10 15.05
C GLU A 111 -19.89 10.50 16.40
N ALA A 112 -19.06 9.45 16.39
CA ALA A 112 -18.55 8.83 17.61
C ALA A 112 -17.68 9.79 18.44
N ALA A 113 -16.88 10.64 17.79
CA ALA A 113 -16.04 11.63 18.46
C ALA A 113 -16.87 12.77 19.08
N GLU A 114 -17.95 13.22 18.42
CA GLU A 114 -18.85 14.26 18.91
C GLU A 114 -19.75 13.77 20.05
N SER A 115 -20.16 12.51 20.01
CA SER A 115 -21.01 11.91 21.06
C SER A 115 -20.33 11.82 22.42
N GLY A 116 -19.00 12.00 22.49
CA GLY A 116 -18.22 11.90 23.72
C GLY A 116 -18.24 10.49 24.32
N LEU A 117 -18.63 9.49 23.55
CA LEU A 117 -18.64 8.09 23.97
C LEU A 117 -17.19 7.66 24.28
N GLY A 118 -16.88 7.53 25.57
CA GLY A 118 -15.54 7.21 26.05
C GLY A 118 -15.11 5.75 25.86
N TRP A 119 -15.82 4.97 25.05
CA TRP A 119 -15.48 3.58 24.78
C TRP A 119 -14.31 3.45 23.82
N GLN A 120 -13.68 2.31 23.87
CA GLN A 120 -12.57 1.94 23.00
C GLN A 120 -13.15 1.26 21.73
N VAL A 121 -12.65 1.66 20.57
CA VAL A 121 -13.04 1.10 19.29
C VAL A 121 -11.81 0.54 18.57
N THR A 122 -12.04 -0.35 17.63
CA THR A 122 -11.02 -0.91 16.74
C THR A 122 -11.33 -0.48 15.30
N MET A 123 -10.46 0.32 14.73
CA MET A 123 -10.50 0.72 13.32
C MET A 123 -9.35 0.06 12.56
N ALA A 124 -9.57 -0.27 11.31
CA ALA A 124 -8.54 -0.85 10.46
C ALA A 124 -8.33 0.03 9.23
N GLY A 125 -7.09 0.12 8.77
CA GLY A 125 -6.80 0.87 7.55
C GLY A 125 -5.36 0.76 7.10
N GLU A 126 -5.15 1.16 5.84
CA GLU A 126 -3.83 1.35 5.26
C GLU A 126 -3.25 2.67 5.74
N ILE A 127 -2.01 2.67 6.21
CA ILE A 127 -1.31 3.90 6.57
C ILE A 127 -0.88 4.63 5.30
N MET A 128 -1.53 5.76 5.00
CA MET A 128 -1.23 6.59 3.83
C MET A 128 -0.10 7.58 4.11
N GLN A 129 -0.04 8.10 5.32
CA GLN A 129 0.97 9.08 5.73
C GLN A 129 1.35 8.90 7.19
N LYS A 130 2.64 9.13 7.51
CA LYS A 130 3.16 9.11 8.87
C LYS A 130 4.00 10.35 9.15
N ARG A 131 3.73 11.00 10.29
CA ARG A 131 4.52 12.13 10.82
C ARG A 131 4.87 11.88 12.27
N SER A 132 6.17 11.91 12.59
CA SER A 132 6.66 11.89 13.97
C SER A 132 6.90 13.32 14.43
N LEU A 133 6.33 13.68 15.56
CA LEU A 133 6.31 15.04 16.11
C LEU A 133 6.70 14.99 17.59
N ILE A 134 7.04 16.17 18.13
CA ILE A 134 7.21 16.37 19.57
C ILE A 134 6.18 17.40 20.01
N THR A 135 5.41 17.07 21.03
CA THR A 135 4.41 17.98 21.61
C THR A 135 5.09 19.18 22.31
N ARG A 136 4.33 20.24 22.59
CA ARG A 136 4.84 21.43 23.35
C ARG A 136 5.46 21.05 24.69
N ASN A 137 5.02 19.95 25.29
CA ASN A 137 5.54 19.45 26.57
C ASN A 137 6.73 18.49 26.42
N GLY A 138 7.38 18.45 25.24
CA GLY A 138 8.55 17.63 24.97
C GLY A 138 8.27 16.12 24.82
N LYS A 139 7.00 15.69 24.77
CA LYS A 139 6.64 14.28 24.63
C LYS A 139 6.49 13.87 23.17
N PRO A 140 6.89 12.64 22.80
CA PRO A 140 6.72 12.16 21.42
C PRO A 140 5.24 12.01 21.08
N MET A 141 4.95 12.24 19.79
CA MET A 141 3.63 12.07 19.19
C MET A 141 3.81 11.54 17.77
N VAL A 142 2.96 10.62 17.35
CA VAL A 142 2.88 10.17 15.96
C VAL A 142 1.48 10.48 15.45
N ARG A 143 1.40 11.17 14.31
CA ARG A 143 0.16 11.37 13.57
C ARG A 143 0.24 10.54 12.29
N LEU A 144 -0.81 9.78 12.04
CA LEU A 144 -0.99 9.00 10.83
C LEU A 144 -2.25 9.48 10.12
N VAL A 145 -2.23 9.42 8.80
CA VAL A 145 -3.44 9.39 7.98
C VAL A 145 -3.61 7.93 7.58
N ALA A 146 -4.70 7.31 7.98
CA ALA A 146 -5.08 5.96 7.60
C ALA A 146 -6.29 6.03 6.66
N ARG A 147 -6.47 5.01 5.82
CA ARG A 147 -7.58 4.89 4.87
C ARG A 147 -8.25 3.53 5.05
N ASP A 148 -9.56 3.52 5.19
CA ASP A 148 -10.39 2.34 5.03
C ASP A 148 -11.24 2.42 3.73
N GLU A 149 -12.25 1.59 3.59
CA GLU A 149 -13.12 1.52 2.41
C GLU A 149 -14.01 2.77 2.28
N ASP A 150 -14.32 3.44 3.40
CA ASP A 150 -15.19 4.63 3.45
C ASP A 150 -14.43 5.93 3.28
N GLY A 151 -13.12 5.95 3.56
CA GLY A 151 -12.30 7.15 3.38
C GLY A 151 -11.06 7.24 4.24
N GLU A 152 -10.49 8.43 4.32
CA GLU A 152 -9.31 8.71 5.15
C GLU A 152 -9.73 9.20 6.54
N TYR A 153 -8.93 8.84 7.55
CA TYR A 153 -9.10 9.28 8.91
C TYR A 153 -7.76 9.48 9.62
N ASP A 154 -7.76 10.39 10.60
CA ASP A 154 -6.58 10.67 11.42
C ASP A 154 -6.46 9.68 12.57
N VAL A 155 -5.25 9.16 12.77
CA VAL A 155 -4.86 8.37 13.94
C VAL A 155 -3.73 9.08 14.67
N VAL A 156 -3.89 9.29 15.97
CA VAL A 156 -2.91 9.98 16.80
C VAL A 156 -2.44 9.06 17.94
N LEU A 157 -1.13 8.94 18.08
CA LEU A 157 -0.50 8.25 19.21
C LEU A 157 0.28 9.27 20.03
N PHE A 158 0.09 9.25 21.34
CA PHE A 158 0.78 10.14 22.28
C PHE A 158 1.76 9.38 23.18
N ALA A 159 2.81 10.05 23.60
CA ALA A 159 3.78 9.64 24.60
C ALA A 159 4.20 8.16 24.47
N GLU A 160 3.88 7.33 25.46
CA GLU A 160 4.25 5.91 25.51
C GLU A 160 3.77 5.11 24.28
N ALA A 161 2.54 5.35 23.81
CA ALA A 161 2.04 4.70 22.61
C ALA A 161 2.86 5.09 21.36
N ALA A 162 3.26 6.35 21.25
CA ALA A 162 4.10 6.83 20.16
C ALA A 162 5.52 6.24 20.21
N GLU A 163 6.11 6.12 21.38
CA GLU A 163 7.43 5.50 21.57
C GLU A 163 7.41 4.01 21.22
N ARG A 164 6.42 3.29 21.72
CA ARG A 164 6.31 1.84 21.59
C ARG A 164 5.90 1.40 20.19
N LEU A 165 4.88 2.04 19.62
CA LEU A 165 4.27 1.62 18.36
C LEU A 165 4.83 2.37 17.15
N GLY A 166 5.25 3.62 17.33
CA GLY A 166 5.75 4.46 16.24
C GLY A 166 6.79 3.78 15.34
N PRO A 167 7.82 3.12 15.87
CA PRO A 167 8.84 2.46 15.05
C PRO A 167 8.31 1.32 14.16
N THR A 168 7.23 0.65 14.55
CA THR A 168 6.65 -0.50 13.82
C THR A 168 5.67 -0.09 12.72
N LEU A 169 5.13 1.13 12.80
CA LEU A 169 4.15 1.67 11.86
C LEU A 169 4.87 2.29 10.67
N ALA A 170 4.47 1.90 9.46
CA ALA A 170 5.04 2.39 8.20
C ALA A 170 3.94 2.62 7.17
N GLU A 171 4.14 3.59 6.30
CA GLU A 171 3.27 3.87 5.16
C GLU A 171 3.11 2.61 4.29
N GLY A 172 1.89 2.39 3.80
CA GLY A 172 1.53 1.24 3.00
C GLY A 172 1.23 -0.04 3.78
N LYS A 173 1.33 -0.06 5.11
CA LYS A 173 0.90 -1.20 5.92
C LYS A 173 -0.57 -1.09 6.29
N VAL A 174 -1.26 -2.23 6.31
CA VAL A 174 -2.61 -2.35 6.85
C VAL A 174 -2.51 -2.73 8.33
N VAL A 175 -3.16 -1.93 9.17
CA VAL A 175 -3.04 -2.00 10.63
C VAL A 175 -4.42 -1.87 11.26
N LEU A 176 -4.67 -2.67 12.31
CA LEU A 176 -5.78 -2.46 13.24
C LEU A 176 -5.31 -1.57 14.38
N PHE A 177 -5.99 -0.45 14.56
CA PHE A 177 -5.75 0.52 15.61
C PHE A 177 -6.85 0.41 16.66
N GLN A 178 -6.48 0.28 17.92
CA GLN A 178 -7.41 0.31 19.04
C GLN A 178 -7.23 1.60 19.82
N GLY A 179 -8.32 2.34 20.03
CA GLY A 179 -8.24 3.65 20.64
C GLY A 179 -9.60 4.24 20.93
N LYS A 180 -9.61 5.54 21.22
CA LYS A 180 -10.84 6.30 21.48
C LYS A 180 -11.06 7.35 20.40
N PRO A 181 -12.28 7.47 19.88
CA PRO A 181 -12.67 8.63 19.06
C PRO A 181 -12.47 9.93 19.85
N ASN A 182 -11.95 10.94 19.18
CA ASN A 182 -11.68 12.25 19.78
C ASN A 182 -11.96 13.36 18.77
N ALA A 183 -12.65 14.41 19.22
CA ALA A 183 -12.86 15.62 18.44
C ALA A 183 -11.94 16.74 18.95
N TRP A 184 -11.20 17.35 18.04
CA TRP A 184 -10.35 18.50 18.35
C TRP A 184 -10.46 19.55 17.25
N GLN A 185 -10.89 20.76 17.61
CA GLN A 185 -11.03 21.89 16.69
C GLN A 185 -11.85 21.56 15.42
N GLY A 186 -12.92 20.77 15.58
CA GLY A 186 -13.80 20.39 14.47
C GLY A 186 -13.27 19.26 13.58
N SER A 187 -12.14 18.64 13.95
CA SER A 187 -11.60 17.45 13.25
C SER A 187 -11.70 16.23 14.15
N ALA A 188 -12.25 15.14 13.61
CA ALA A 188 -12.32 13.87 14.30
C ALA A 188 -11.02 13.07 14.08
N SER A 189 -10.58 12.35 15.11
CA SER A 189 -9.41 11.48 15.07
C SER A 189 -9.56 10.29 16.00
N LEU A 190 -8.85 9.20 15.74
CA LEU A 190 -8.69 8.09 16.65
C LEU A 190 -7.44 8.30 17.50
N VAL A 191 -7.59 8.46 18.81
CA VAL A 191 -6.45 8.45 19.74
C VAL A 191 -6.13 7.01 20.09
N ALA A 192 -5.14 6.45 19.37
CA ALA A 192 -4.79 5.04 19.48
C ALA A 192 -3.85 4.76 20.66
N THR A 193 -4.14 3.68 21.38
CA THR A 193 -3.34 3.15 22.48
C THR A 193 -2.70 1.81 22.17
N ALA A 194 -3.25 1.09 21.18
CA ALA A 194 -2.68 -0.15 20.65
C ALA A 194 -2.80 -0.19 19.13
N ALA A 195 -1.89 -0.95 18.53
CA ALA A 195 -1.90 -1.23 17.09
C ALA A 195 -1.30 -2.61 16.83
N ARG A 196 -1.85 -3.33 15.84
CA ARG A 196 -1.31 -4.61 15.37
C ARG A 196 -1.47 -4.73 13.86
N ALA A 197 -0.61 -5.49 13.20
CA ALA A 197 -0.78 -5.81 11.80
C ALA A 197 -2.11 -6.55 11.56
N ALA A 198 -2.72 -6.30 10.42
CA ALA A 198 -3.92 -6.99 9.95
C ALA A 198 -3.59 -8.41 9.49
#